data_a4a58dbfc7c3e9399e2ce49947547475
#
_entry.id   a4a58dbfc7c3e9399e2ce49947547475
#
_cell.length_a   1.000
_cell.length_b   1.000
_cell.length_c   1.000
_cell.angle_alpha   90.00
_cell.angle_beta   90.00
_cell.angle_gamma   90.00
#
_symmetry.space_group_name_H-M   'P 1'
#
loop_
_entity.id
_entity.type
_entity.pdbx_description
1 polymer ?
#
loop_
_entity_poly.entity_id
_entity_poly.type
_entity_poly.pdbx_seq_one_letter_code
_entity_poly.pdbx_strand_id
1 'polypeptide(L)'
;MQFIKEKNRIYATNIDNETIAEVTFYEIENGVYNIDHTFVDDSLRGQGIGSKLVQEAVNTIKGKGAKIQATCPFASKWIEENM
;
A
#
# COMPACT_ATOMS: atom_id res chain seq x y z
N MET A 1 -12.44 2.30 -8.44
CA MET A 1 -11.47 1.20 -8.53
C MET A 1 -11.58 0.32 -7.30
N GLN A 2 -11.68 -0.97 -7.50
CA GLN A 2 -11.73 -1.93 -6.40
C GLN A 2 -10.35 -2.50 -6.14
N PHE A 3 -9.96 -2.52 -4.89
CA PHE A 3 -8.70 -3.14 -4.48
C PHE A 3 -8.95 -4.57 -4.01
N ILE A 4 -8.07 -5.46 -4.43
CA ILE A 4 -8.06 -6.86 -3.98
C ILE A 4 -7.06 -6.94 -2.83
N LYS A 5 -7.49 -7.51 -1.70
CA LYS A 5 -6.65 -7.58 -0.51
C LYS A 5 -6.18 -9.00 -0.25
N GLU A 6 -4.87 -9.14 -0.14
CA GLU A 6 -4.22 -10.39 0.26
C GLU A 6 -3.44 -10.14 1.55
N LYS A 7 -2.86 -11.17 2.11
CA LYS A 7 -2.18 -11.07 3.41
C LYS A 7 -1.13 -9.96 3.45
N ASN A 8 -0.30 -9.86 2.40
CA ASN A 8 0.82 -8.91 2.35
C ASN A 8 0.79 -8.02 1.13
N ARG A 9 -0.39 -7.88 0.51
CA ARG A 9 -0.50 -7.19 -0.76
C ARG A 9 -1.90 -6.63 -0.96
N ILE A 10 -1.99 -5.41 -1.44
CA ILE A 10 -3.26 -4.83 -1.86
C ILE A 10 -3.02 -4.33 -3.29
N TYR A 11 -3.89 -4.71 -4.22
CA TYR A 11 -3.65 -4.41 -5.62
C TYR A 11 -4.95 -4.26 -6.40
N ALA A 12 -4.83 -3.75 -7.61
CA ALA A 12 -5.94 -3.65 -8.55
C ALA A 12 -5.47 -4.09 -9.92
N THR A 13 -6.37 -4.65 -10.70
CA THR A 13 -6.09 -5.11 -12.06
C THR A 13 -6.98 -4.39 -13.06
N ASN A 14 -6.56 -4.40 -14.32
CA ASN A 14 -7.37 -3.92 -15.42
C ASN A 14 -8.21 -5.08 -15.99
N ILE A 15 -8.94 -4.80 -17.09
CA ILE A 15 -9.81 -5.79 -17.72
C ILE A 15 -9.04 -7.01 -18.24
N ASP A 16 -7.76 -6.82 -18.54
CA ASP A 16 -6.89 -7.90 -19.03
C ASP A 16 -6.22 -8.66 -17.90
N ASN A 17 -6.63 -8.39 -16.65
CA ASN A 17 -6.08 -9.01 -15.45
C ASN A 17 -4.62 -8.67 -15.20
N GLU A 18 -4.18 -7.51 -15.69
CA GLU A 18 -2.83 -7.00 -15.42
C GLU A 18 -2.84 -6.12 -14.18
N THR A 19 -1.84 -6.26 -13.32
CA THR A 19 -1.72 -5.42 -12.13
C THR A 19 -1.39 -3.99 -12.53
N ILE A 20 -2.25 -3.05 -12.19
CA ILE A 20 -2.08 -1.63 -12.52
C ILE A 20 -1.81 -0.77 -11.29
N ALA A 21 -1.98 -1.32 -10.11
CA ALA A 21 -1.69 -0.62 -8.86
C ALA A 21 -1.41 -1.67 -7.79
N GLU A 22 -0.44 -1.41 -6.92
CA GLU A 22 -0.05 -2.40 -5.92
C GLU A 22 0.69 -1.74 -4.76
N VAL A 23 0.42 -2.22 -3.55
CA VAL A 23 1.22 -1.93 -2.37
C VAL A 23 1.52 -3.25 -1.69
N THR A 24 2.77 -3.44 -1.28
CA THR A 24 3.18 -4.63 -0.53
C THR A 24 3.70 -4.23 0.84
N PHE A 25 3.46 -5.09 1.81
CA PHE A 25 3.89 -4.86 3.19
C PHE A 25 4.01 -6.20 3.90
N TYR A 26 4.89 -6.25 4.88
CA TYR A 26 5.13 -7.50 5.59
C TYR A 26 5.63 -7.22 7.01
N GLU A 27 5.41 -8.18 7.87
CA GLU A 27 5.86 -8.10 9.26
C GLU A 27 7.36 -8.37 9.32
N ILE A 28 8.13 -7.42 9.83
CA ILE A 28 9.59 -7.52 9.92
C ILE A 28 10.04 -8.00 11.29
N GLU A 29 9.23 -7.74 12.31
CA GLU A 29 9.42 -8.26 13.64
C GLU A 29 8.07 -8.25 14.32
N ASN A 30 7.95 -8.91 15.45
CA ASN A 30 6.66 -9.08 16.11
C ASN A 30 5.98 -7.73 16.36
N GLY A 31 4.85 -7.54 15.73
CA GLY A 31 4.04 -6.33 15.90
C GLY A 31 4.51 -5.11 15.11
N VAL A 32 5.46 -5.27 14.18
CA VAL A 32 5.94 -4.18 13.33
C VAL A 32 5.86 -4.58 11.86
N TYR A 33 5.11 -3.80 11.07
CA TYR A 33 4.98 -4.02 9.63
C TYR A 33 5.72 -2.96 8.85
N ASN A 34 6.33 -3.37 7.75
CA ASN A 34 7.05 -2.48 6.84
C ASN A 34 6.35 -2.44 5.48
N ILE A 35 6.06 -1.23 5.00
CA ILE A 35 5.56 -1.04 3.64
C ILE A 35 6.78 -0.86 2.74
N ASP A 36 7.03 -1.83 1.87
CA ASP A 36 8.29 -1.89 1.11
C ASP A 36 8.16 -1.45 -0.34
N HIS A 37 6.95 -1.43 -0.91
CA HIS A 37 6.80 -1.17 -2.33
C HIS A 37 5.40 -0.65 -2.66
N THR A 38 5.34 0.38 -3.51
CA THR A 38 4.10 0.85 -4.12
C THR A 38 4.34 0.99 -5.61
N PHE A 39 3.32 0.64 -6.39
CA PHE A 39 3.35 0.75 -7.84
C PHE A 39 2.01 1.29 -8.33
N VAL A 40 2.06 2.26 -9.24
CA VAL A 40 0.87 2.77 -9.91
C VAL A 40 1.22 2.93 -11.38
N ASP A 41 0.45 2.29 -12.25
CA ASP A 41 0.66 2.39 -13.69
C ASP A 41 0.51 3.84 -14.15
N ASP A 42 1.30 4.22 -15.16
CA ASP A 42 1.28 5.60 -15.68
C ASP A 42 -0.11 6.04 -16.12
N SER A 43 -0.94 5.14 -16.61
CA SER A 43 -2.30 5.44 -17.03
C SER A 43 -3.18 5.95 -15.89
N LEU A 44 -2.78 5.72 -14.65
CA LEU A 44 -3.54 6.11 -13.45
C LEU A 44 -2.96 7.33 -12.73
N ARG A 45 -1.94 7.96 -13.29
CA ARG A 45 -1.31 9.11 -12.65
C ARG A 45 -2.28 10.27 -12.49
N GLY A 46 -2.12 11.02 -11.40
CA GLY A 46 -2.95 12.17 -11.12
C GLY A 46 -4.29 11.88 -10.49
N GLN A 47 -4.58 10.60 -10.19
CA GLN A 47 -5.85 10.19 -9.60
C GLN A 47 -5.77 9.87 -8.10
N GLY A 48 -4.60 10.05 -7.49
CA GLY A 48 -4.42 9.78 -6.07
C GLY A 48 -4.44 8.31 -5.68
N ILE A 49 -4.22 7.41 -6.64
CA ILE A 49 -4.29 5.97 -6.40
C ILE A 49 -3.20 5.51 -5.43
N GLY A 50 -1.98 6.05 -5.56
CA GLY A 50 -0.89 5.72 -4.65
C GLY A 50 -1.24 6.03 -3.19
N SER A 51 -1.83 7.19 -2.95
CA SER A 51 -2.28 7.59 -1.61
C SER A 51 -3.36 6.65 -1.09
N LYS A 52 -4.29 6.24 -1.94
CA LYS A 52 -5.34 5.30 -1.55
C LYS A 52 -4.76 3.95 -1.19
N LEU A 53 -3.77 3.47 -1.95
CA LEU A 53 -3.09 2.21 -1.66
C LEU A 53 -2.41 2.24 -0.30
N VAL A 54 -1.64 3.27 -0.04
CA VAL A 54 -0.94 3.40 1.24
C VAL A 54 -1.94 3.52 2.39
N GLN A 55 -3.01 4.30 2.20
CA GLN A 55 -4.05 4.42 3.21
C GLN A 55 -4.67 3.06 3.54
N GLU A 56 -4.94 2.24 2.53
CA GLU A 56 -5.51 0.90 2.74
C GLU A 56 -4.53 -0.01 3.47
N ALA A 57 -3.24 0.06 3.12
CA ALA A 57 -2.21 -0.71 3.81
C ALA A 57 -2.12 -0.28 5.28
N VAL A 58 -2.10 1.02 5.53
CA VAL A 58 -2.04 1.57 6.89
C VAL A 58 -3.26 1.12 7.70
N ASN A 59 -4.45 1.19 7.12
CA ASN A 59 -5.67 0.75 7.80
C ASN A 59 -5.62 -0.73 8.15
N THR A 60 -5.11 -1.55 7.22
CA THR A 60 -4.97 -2.98 7.44
C THR A 60 -4.01 -3.29 8.59
N ILE A 61 -2.86 -2.62 8.60
CA ILE A 61 -1.84 -2.81 9.65
C ILE A 61 -2.35 -2.33 11.00
N LYS A 62 -2.99 -1.16 11.04
CA LYS A 62 -3.59 -0.63 12.28
C LYS A 62 -4.67 -1.56 12.82
N GLY A 63 -5.45 -2.17 11.93
CA GLY A 63 -6.47 -3.13 12.33
C GLY A 63 -5.90 -4.34 13.05
N LYS A 64 -4.62 -4.64 12.86
CA LYS A 64 -3.92 -5.72 13.55
C LYS A 64 -3.30 -5.27 14.87
N GLY A 65 -3.40 -3.99 15.21
CA GLY A 65 -2.76 -3.44 16.40
C GLY A 65 -1.25 -3.31 16.26
N ALA A 66 -0.72 -3.34 15.05
CA ALA A 66 0.71 -3.33 14.79
C ALA A 66 1.23 -1.92 14.54
N LYS A 67 2.54 -1.76 14.70
CA LYS A 67 3.25 -0.53 14.36
C LYS A 67 3.59 -0.55 12.88
N ILE A 68 3.76 0.64 12.30
CA ILE A 68 3.98 0.81 10.88
C ILE A 68 5.28 1.54 10.63
N GLN A 69 6.06 1.04 9.68
CA GLN A 69 7.19 1.77 9.11
C GLN A 69 7.19 1.56 7.60
N ALA A 70 8.03 2.27 6.88
CA ALA A 70 8.12 2.13 5.44
C ALA A 70 9.55 2.35 4.97
N THR A 71 10.03 1.43 4.12
CA THR A 71 11.27 1.62 3.37
C THR A 71 10.99 2.15 1.96
N CYS A 72 9.75 2.03 1.49
CA CYS A 72 9.32 2.64 0.24
C CYS A 72 9.28 4.17 0.41
N PRO A 73 10.02 4.94 -0.41
CA PRO A 73 10.04 6.40 -0.28
C PRO A 73 8.67 7.06 -0.36
N PHE A 74 7.81 6.59 -1.27
CA PHE A 74 6.46 7.11 -1.40
C PHE A 74 5.64 6.89 -0.13
N ALA A 75 5.66 5.67 0.40
CA ALA A 75 4.91 5.33 1.60
C ALA A 75 5.46 6.06 2.83
N SER A 76 6.78 6.17 2.92
CA SER A 76 7.44 6.89 4.02
C SER A 76 7.00 8.34 4.06
N LYS A 77 6.99 9.00 2.91
CA LYS A 77 6.53 10.39 2.81
C LYS A 77 5.05 10.51 3.16
N TRP A 78 4.24 9.59 2.69
CA TRP A 78 2.80 9.60 2.98
C TRP A 78 2.56 9.49 4.50
N ILE A 79 3.28 8.60 5.16
CA ILE A 79 3.17 8.42 6.62
C ILE A 79 3.59 9.71 7.33
N GLU A 80 4.70 10.31 6.91
CA GLU A 80 5.19 11.55 7.50
C GLU A 80 4.18 12.68 7.39
N GLU A 81 3.46 12.77 6.27
CA GLU A 81 2.50 13.85 6.02
C GLU A 81 1.12 13.60 6.63
N ASN A 82 0.75 12.34 6.88
CA ASN A 82 -0.62 11.99 7.28
C ASN A 82 -0.75 11.32 8.64
N MET A 83 0.34 11.03 9.30
CA MET A 83 0.29 10.34 10.60
C MET A 83 1.03 11.08 11.72
#